data_cf21f64ab75b09ecb08b7f2a36f4de66
#
_entry.id   cf21f64ab75b09ecb08b7f2a36f4de66
#
_cell.length_a   1.000
_cell.length_b   1.000
_cell.length_c   1.000
_cell.angle_alpha   90.00
_cell.angle_beta   90.00
_cell.angle_gamma   90.00
#
_symmetry.space_group_name_H-M   'P 1'
#
loop_
_entity.id
_entity.type
_entity.pdbx_description
1 polymer ?
#
loop_
_entity_poly.entity_id
_entity_poly.type
_entity_poly.pdbx_seq_one_letter_code
_entity_poly.pdbx_strand_id
1 'polypeptide(L)'
;MMEENISAIATPSGKGGVAIIRISGKTALALAEKMFTPTGKTKVADFEPYRMYTGKIDGGNFTDFGLCVYFKAPASYTGEDVVEFHCHGGETIARGILKQTFIHGARSAGRGEFTKRAFLNGKLSLSSAEGVADMINGESEAEVKAGYLLYSEKLTKKVRDLQNELTTLLAGIDVSVDYPEEDIEEQHIEELKISLLSLREKLVELLSGYGVGKKIKSGVTVAICGKPNTGKSSLLNRLLGYDKAIVSDTAGTTRDAVEGVIEINGRKFNLYDTAGVRESDNAIENIGIDKAEAIMGSADVAVFVVDLIQGIDEEDARVLSILKDKPLIKVINKQDITNDETDTDADVHTSAVTGVGIEKLKRLLYEKSFGERGEDMAFLIEERHYFALRRAKESMDKAIRACGSEPLDLIGIDVKETWDTLGEITGETATETIIEEIFAKFCVGK
;
A
#
# COMPACT_ATOMS: atom_id res chain seq x y z
N MET A 1 28.17 -5.46 -6.40
CA MET A 1 28.04 -5.89 -4.99
C MET A 1 28.52 -4.74 -4.11
N MET A 2 27.71 -4.25 -3.21
CA MET A 2 28.13 -3.20 -2.26
C MET A 2 29.13 -3.82 -1.27
N GLU A 3 30.33 -3.26 -1.20
CA GLU A 3 31.43 -3.85 -0.38
C GLU A 3 31.40 -3.40 1.08
N GLU A 4 30.60 -2.37 1.41
CA GLU A 4 30.59 -1.75 2.73
C GLU A 4 29.54 -2.35 3.67
N ASN A 5 29.92 -2.58 4.94
CA ASN A 5 28.95 -2.90 5.97
C ASN A 5 28.07 -1.69 6.25
N ILE A 6 26.77 -1.93 6.38
CA ILE A 6 25.80 -0.95 6.87
C ILE A 6 25.28 -1.34 8.25
N SER A 7 24.91 -0.35 9.05
CA SER A 7 24.32 -0.58 10.36
C SER A 7 23.22 0.44 10.67
N ALA A 8 22.20 -0.04 11.39
CA ALA A 8 21.12 0.80 11.91
C ALA A 8 20.43 0.17 13.12
N ILE A 9 19.66 0.98 13.85
CA ILE A 9 18.68 0.51 14.82
C ILE A 9 17.46 -0.01 14.04
N ALA A 10 17.11 -1.28 14.22
CA ALA A 10 16.01 -1.94 13.50
C ALA A 10 14.68 -1.94 14.29
N THR A 11 14.68 -1.44 15.52
CA THR A 11 13.45 -1.29 16.35
C THR A 11 12.96 0.16 16.33
N PRO A 12 11.66 0.41 16.62
CA PRO A 12 11.13 1.76 16.73
C PRO A 12 11.90 2.61 17.75
N SER A 13 11.88 3.94 17.56
CA SER A 13 12.43 4.90 18.49
C SER A 13 11.61 4.94 19.79
N GLY A 14 12.28 5.18 20.92
CA GLY A 14 11.64 5.32 22.23
C GLY A 14 12.18 4.35 23.27
N LYS A 15 11.55 4.32 24.45
CA LYS A 15 11.93 3.41 25.55
C LYS A 15 11.18 2.10 25.42
N GLY A 16 11.89 0.98 25.34
CA GLY A 16 11.35 -0.37 25.26
C GLY A 16 12.14 -1.37 26.10
N GLY A 17 11.72 -2.62 26.12
CA GLY A 17 12.50 -3.69 26.80
C GLY A 17 13.75 -4.08 26.03
N VAL A 18 13.70 -4.03 24.68
CA VAL A 18 14.77 -4.46 23.79
C VAL A 18 14.93 -3.47 22.63
N ALA A 19 16.17 -3.23 22.24
CA ALA A 19 16.52 -2.61 20.97
C ALA A 19 17.40 -3.54 20.16
N ILE A 20 17.28 -3.49 18.82
CA ILE A 20 18.06 -4.32 17.90
C ILE A 20 18.91 -3.41 17.01
N ILE A 21 20.22 -3.61 17.05
CA ILE A 21 21.16 -3.01 16.12
C ILE A 21 21.53 -4.07 15.07
N ARG A 22 21.21 -3.78 13.81
CA ARG A 22 21.47 -4.67 12.68
C ARG A 22 22.67 -4.19 11.89
N ILE A 23 23.52 -5.13 11.50
CA ILE A 23 24.69 -4.92 10.63
C ILE A 23 24.52 -5.86 9.43
N SER A 24 24.71 -5.38 8.22
CA SER A 24 24.70 -6.21 7.00
C SER A 24 25.94 -5.90 6.14
N GLY A 25 26.56 -6.94 5.60
CA GLY A 25 27.68 -6.86 4.69
C GLY A 25 28.65 -8.02 4.87
N LYS A 26 29.58 -8.21 3.94
CA LYS A 26 30.50 -9.35 3.88
C LYS A 26 31.37 -9.56 5.14
N THR A 27 31.62 -8.50 5.90
CA THR A 27 32.48 -8.54 7.11
C THR A 27 31.71 -8.27 8.39
N ALA A 28 30.36 -8.44 8.38
CA ALA A 28 29.50 -8.18 9.53
C ALA A 28 29.90 -9.01 10.76
N LEU A 29 30.25 -10.28 10.58
CA LEU A 29 30.70 -11.16 11.68
C LEU A 29 32.05 -10.72 12.26
N ALA A 30 33.01 -10.34 11.41
CA ALA A 30 34.30 -9.83 11.86
C ALA A 30 34.21 -8.48 12.59
N LEU A 31 33.21 -7.65 12.22
CA LEU A 31 32.92 -6.41 12.97
C LEU A 31 32.31 -6.78 14.33
N ALA A 32 31.38 -7.72 14.38
CA ALA A 32 30.78 -8.18 15.64
C ALA A 32 31.80 -8.74 16.62
N GLU A 33 32.84 -9.43 16.13
CA GLU A 33 33.93 -9.95 16.97
C GLU A 33 34.66 -8.86 17.76
N LYS A 34 34.74 -7.63 17.22
CA LYS A 34 35.34 -6.50 17.91
C LYS A 34 34.47 -5.87 18.99
N MET A 35 33.19 -6.13 18.96
CA MET A 35 32.17 -5.48 19.81
C MET A 35 31.49 -6.40 20.83
N PHE A 36 31.56 -7.71 20.62
CA PHE A 36 30.83 -8.69 21.41
C PHE A 36 31.76 -9.67 22.12
N THR A 37 31.56 -9.80 23.43
CA THR A 37 32.30 -10.77 24.26
C THR A 37 31.28 -11.82 24.74
N PRO A 38 31.27 -13.06 24.19
CA PRO A 38 30.39 -14.11 24.62
C PRO A 38 30.60 -14.51 26.09
N THR A 39 29.53 -14.86 26.79
CA THR A 39 29.62 -15.42 28.15
C THR A 39 30.17 -16.85 28.13
N GLY A 40 29.93 -17.58 27.03
CA GLY A 40 30.41 -18.94 26.84
C GLY A 40 31.82 -19.03 26.26
N LYS A 41 32.28 -20.25 26.00
CA LYS A 41 33.62 -20.50 25.43
C LYS A 41 33.71 -20.33 23.90
N THR A 42 32.55 -20.24 23.21
CA THR A 42 32.48 -20.10 21.74
C THR A 42 32.92 -18.70 21.35
N LYS A 43 33.90 -18.58 20.47
CA LYS A 43 34.32 -17.28 19.89
C LYS A 43 33.30 -16.80 18.86
N VAL A 44 33.21 -15.48 18.64
CA VAL A 44 32.30 -14.90 17.66
C VAL A 44 32.56 -15.44 16.24
N ALA A 45 33.81 -15.64 15.87
CA ALA A 45 34.19 -16.21 14.58
C ALA A 45 33.63 -17.65 14.36
N ASP A 46 33.35 -18.36 15.44
CA ASP A 46 32.84 -19.75 15.43
C ASP A 46 31.32 -19.81 15.67
N PHE A 47 30.59 -18.70 15.56
CA PHE A 47 29.15 -18.66 15.79
C PHE A 47 28.41 -19.47 14.73
N GLU A 48 27.61 -20.43 15.20
CA GLU A 48 26.64 -21.14 14.38
C GLU A 48 25.56 -20.16 13.89
N PRO A 49 25.23 -20.13 12.60
CA PRO A 49 24.16 -19.30 12.09
C PRO A 49 22.82 -19.61 12.78
N TYR A 50 21.97 -18.57 12.93
CA TYR A 50 20.61 -18.63 13.54
C TYR A 50 20.57 -19.01 15.02
N ARG A 51 21.70 -19.02 15.70
CA ARG A 51 21.80 -19.26 17.13
C ARG A 51 22.07 -17.95 17.88
N MET A 52 21.36 -17.75 18.98
CA MET A 52 21.55 -16.61 19.87
C MET A 52 22.62 -16.92 20.91
N TYR A 53 23.56 -16.01 21.07
CA TYR A 53 24.64 -16.07 22.05
C TYR A 53 24.51 -14.92 23.04
N THR A 54 24.53 -15.25 24.34
CA THR A 54 24.55 -14.24 25.41
C THR A 54 25.96 -13.68 25.59
N GLY A 55 26.05 -12.39 25.90
CA GLY A 55 27.36 -11.76 26.11
C GLY A 55 27.29 -10.27 26.41
N LYS A 56 28.47 -9.69 26.49
CA LYS A 56 28.66 -8.24 26.70
C LYS A 56 28.78 -7.57 25.33
N ILE A 57 28.07 -6.46 25.17
CA ILE A 57 28.07 -5.62 23.96
C ILE A 57 28.81 -4.31 24.31
N ASP A 58 29.80 -3.93 23.51
CA ASP A 58 30.51 -2.69 23.69
C ASP A 58 29.67 -1.49 23.22
N GLY A 59 29.36 -0.59 24.13
CA GLY A 59 28.72 0.70 23.89
C GLY A 59 29.70 1.91 23.92
N GLY A 60 30.99 1.66 23.97
CA GLY A 60 32.07 2.66 24.10
C GLY A 60 32.36 3.00 25.55
N ASN A 61 31.72 4.02 26.10
CA ASN A 61 31.91 4.41 27.50
C ASN A 61 31.11 3.54 28.51
N PHE A 62 30.37 2.56 28.02
CA PHE A 62 29.58 1.61 28.83
C PHE A 62 29.58 0.24 28.16
N THR A 63 29.18 -0.75 28.91
CA THR A 63 28.96 -2.11 28.42
C THR A 63 27.51 -2.48 28.72
N ASP A 64 26.81 -3.04 27.72
CA ASP A 64 25.50 -3.64 27.92
C ASP A 64 25.61 -5.17 27.92
N PHE A 65 24.61 -5.85 28.46
CA PHE A 65 24.51 -7.30 28.45
C PHE A 65 23.32 -7.71 27.62
N GLY A 66 23.55 -8.46 26.54
CA GLY A 66 22.50 -8.79 25.59
C GLY A 66 22.79 -10.04 24.78
N LEU A 67 22.21 -10.11 23.60
CA LEU A 67 22.31 -11.24 22.70
C LEU A 67 22.96 -10.80 21.37
N CYS A 68 23.72 -11.73 20.76
CA CYS A 68 24.21 -11.61 19.41
C CYS A 68 23.71 -12.79 18.59
N VAL A 69 23.23 -12.54 17.37
CA VAL A 69 22.85 -13.58 16.43
C VAL A 69 23.47 -13.30 15.07
N TYR A 70 23.92 -14.36 14.41
CA TYR A 70 24.51 -14.33 13.07
C TYR A 70 23.64 -15.03 12.07
N PHE A 71 23.35 -14.36 10.95
CA PHE A 71 22.64 -14.91 9.79
C PHE A 71 23.61 -14.97 8.63
N LYS A 72 23.98 -16.18 8.22
CA LYS A 72 24.95 -16.39 7.17
C LYS A 72 24.35 -16.23 5.78
N ALA A 73 25.06 -15.55 4.90
CA ALA A 73 24.73 -15.46 3.48
C ALA A 73 24.63 -16.86 2.82
N PRO A 74 23.73 -17.09 1.84
CA PRO A 74 22.68 -16.19 1.34
C PRO A 74 21.39 -16.27 2.17
N ALA A 75 21.34 -17.06 3.24
CA ALA A 75 20.15 -17.32 4.03
C ALA A 75 19.94 -16.26 5.12
N SER A 76 20.00 -14.99 4.77
CA SER A 76 19.72 -13.82 5.61
C SER A 76 18.64 -12.94 4.96
N TYR A 77 18.21 -11.88 5.64
CA TYR A 77 17.24 -10.93 5.09
C TYR A 77 17.78 -10.23 3.83
N THR A 78 18.99 -9.72 3.89
CA THR A 78 19.63 -8.99 2.77
C THR A 78 20.26 -9.90 1.72
N GLY A 79 20.43 -11.20 2.01
CA GLY A 79 21.25 -12.10 1.21
C GLY A 79 22.76 -11.98 1.47
N GLU A 80 23.19 -11.02 2.31
CA GLU A 80 24.55 -10.84 2.80
C GLU A 80 24.71 -11.48 4.20
N ASP A 81 25.93 -11.48 4.75
CA ASP A 81 26.10 -11.77 6.18
C ASP A 81 25.43 -10.69 7.02
N VAL A 82 24.58 -11.11 7.98
CA VAL A 82 23.89 -10.19 8.88
C VAL A 82 24.19 -10.55 10.33
N VAL A 83 24.50 -9.55 11.15
CA VAL A 83 24.58 -9.71 12.60
C VAL A 83 23.58 -8.77 13.26
N GLU A 84 22.91 -9.27 14.29
CA GLU A 84 22.04 -8.46 15.14
C GLU A 84 22.51 -8.52 16.58
N PHE A 85 22.64 -7.34 17.21
CA PHE A 85 22.77 -7.20 18.65
C PHE A 85 21.43 -6.84 19.25
N HIS A 86 20.93 -7.66 20.16
CA HIS A 86 19.73 -7.41 20.93
C HIS A 86 20.18 -6.89 22.31
N CYS A 87 20.03 -5.60 22.53
CA CYS A 87 20.46 -4.89 23.74
C CYS A 87 19.23 -4.37 24.52
N HIS A 88 19.45 -3.78 25.69
CA HIS A 88 18.37 -3.11 26.41
C HIS A 88 17.83 -1.92 25.61
N GLY A 89 16.52 -1.72 25.65
CA GLY A 89 15.76 -0.78 24.80
C GLY A 89 15.83 0.69 25.22
N GLY A 90 16.95 1.11 25.82
CA GLY A 90 17.24 2.51 26.10
C GLY A 90 17.83 3.23 24.89
N GLU A 91 17.32 4.39 24.55
CA GLU A 91 17.78 5.15 23.38
C GLU A 91 19.31 5.44 23.42
N THR A 92 19.82 5.80 24.58
CA THR A 92 21.27 6.04 24.80
C THR A 92 22.10 4.77 24.59
N ILE A 93 21.59 3.62 25.01
CA ILE A 93 22.26 2.33 24.83
C ILE A 93 22.31 1.99 23.35
N ALA A 94 21.17 2.01 22.66
CA ALA A 94 21.08 1.68 21.24
C ALA A 94 21.95 2.60 20.38
N ARG A 95 21.93 3.91 20.63
CA ARG A 95 22.78 4.89 19.93
C ARG A 95 24.26 4.69 20.21
N GLY A 96 24.65 4.35 21.44
CA GLY A 96 26.04 4.07 21.81
C GLY A 96 26.57 2.85 21.09
N ILE A 97 25.83 1.73 21.08
CA ILE A 97 26.22 0.52 20.35
C ILE A 97 26.26 0.79 18.83
N LEU A 98 25.27 1.49 18.28
CA LEU A 98 25.27 1.87 16.86
C LEU A 98 26.50 2.70 16.51
N LYS A 99 26.90 3.68 17.35
CA LYS A 99 28.10 4.47 17.14
C LYS A 99 29.37 3.60 17.12
N GLN A 100 29.43 2.56 17.96
CA GLN A 100 30.55 1.62 17.94
C GLN A 100 30.65 0.85 16.63
N THR A 101 29.49 0.46 16.02
CA THR A 101 29.53 -0.19 14.69
C THR A 101 30.22 0.69 13.65
N PHE A 102 30.01 2.01 13.71
CA PHE A 102 30.63 2.95 12.77
C PHE A 102 32.15 3.09 13.03
N ILE A 103 32.57 3.10 14.30
CA ILE A 103 34.00 3.14 14.67
C ILE A 103 34.72 1.87 14.16
N HIS A 104 33.99 0.74 14.12
CA HIS A 104 34.56 -0.53 13.67
C HIS A 104 34.38 -0.80 12.17
N GLY A 105 33.89 0.16 11.37
CA GLY A 105 33.93 0.12 9.92
C GLY A 105 32.58 -0.16 9.22
N ALA A 106 31.45 -0.03 9.92
CA ALA A 106 30.16 0.10 9.27
C ALA A 106 29.88 1.58 8.97
N ARG A 107 29.05 1.86 7.96
CA ARG A 107 28.40 3.17 7.79
C ARG A 107 26.94 3.12 8.19
N SER A 108 26.35 4.28 8.39
CA SER A 108 24.91 4.37 8.60
C SER A 108 24.16 3.85 7.38
N ALA A 109 23.16 3.00 7.61
CA ALA A 109 22.23 2.59 6.57
C ALA A 109 21.35 3.77 6.12
N GLY A 110 21.07 3.85 4.82
CA GLY A 110 20.04 4.72 4.27
C GLY A 110 18.62 4.21 4.54
N ARG A 111 17.62 4.99 4.13
CA ARG A 111 16.21 4.56 4.19
C ARG A 111 16.01 3.34 3.29
N GLY A 112 15.39 2.30 3.83
CA GLY A 112 15.09 1.07 3.09
C GLY A 112 16.32 0.29 2.61
N GLU A 113 17.53 0.61 3.04
CA GLU A 113 18.73 0.05 2.43
C GLU A 113 18.89 -1.47 2.66
N PHE A 114 18.47 -2.00 3.79
CA PHE A 114 18.47 -3.46 3.99
C PHE A 114 17.51 -4.15 3.03
N THR A 115 16.33 -3.61 2.82
CA THR A 115 15.35 -4.15 1.87
C THR A 115 15.79 -3.94 0.42
N LYS A 116 16.45 -2.80 0.10
CA LYS A 116 17.08 -2.56 -1.21
C LYS A 116 18.14 -3.60 -1.52
N ARG A 117 18.99 -3.94 -0.55
CA ARG A 117 19.99 -5.01 -0.70
C ARG A 117 19.33 -6.38 -0.87
N ALA A 118 18.27 -6.68 -0.13
CA ALA A 118 17.49 -7.89 -0.33
C ALA A 118 16.93 -7.98 -1.77
N PHE A 119 16.38 -6.91 -2.30
CA PHE A 119 15.92 -6.81 -3.69
C PHE A 119 17.08 -7.02 -4.69
N LEU A 120 18.17 -6.28 -4.56
CA LEU A 120 19.33 -6.39 -5.44
C LEU A 120 20.01 -7.77 -5.42
N ASN A 121 19.92 -8.48 -4.29
CA ASN A 121 20.41 -9.85 -4.14
C ASN A 121 19.36 -10.91 -4.50
N GLY A 122 18.24 -10.53 -5.12
CA GLY A 122 17.20 -11.45 -5.61
C GLY A 122 16.41 -12.16 -4.51
N LYS A 123 16.41 -11.65 -3.27
CA LYS A 123 15.63 -12.21 -2.15
C LYS A 123 14.17 -11.81 -2.19
N LEU A 124 13.86 -10.66 -2.79
CA LEU A 124 12.53 -10.07 -2.89
C LEU A 124 12.37 -9.48 -4.28
N SER A 125 11.15 -9.50 -4.83
CA SER A 125 10.77 -8.67 -5.96
C SER A 125 10.54 -7.21 -5.49
N LEU A 126 10.48 -6.26 -6.42
CA LEU A 126 10.21 -4.87 -6.09
C LEU A 126 8.81 -4.70 -5.47
N SER A 127 7.80 -5.39 -6.01
CA SER A 127 6.45 -5.41 -5.44
C SER A 127 6.40 -6.06 -4.05
N SER A 128 7.20 -7.11 -3.80
CA SER A 128 7.30 -7.68 -2.44
C SER A 128 7.95 -6.72 -1.44
N ALA A 129 8.93 -5.92 -1.88
CA ALA A 129 9.50 -4.87 -1.05
C ALA A 129 8.44 -3.82 -0.69
N GLU A 130 7.63 -3.36 -1.65
CA GLU A 130 6.49 -2.46 -1.37
C GLU A 130 5.52 -3.07 -0.36
N GLY A 131 5.20 -4.36 -0.49
CA GLY A 131 4.37 -5.09 0.48
C GLY A 131 4.92 -5.07 1.90
N VAL A 132 6.26 -5.14 2.08
CA VAL A 132 6.90 -4.96 3.40
C VAL A 132 6.63 -3.56 3.96
N ALA A 133 6.76 -2.51 3.12
CA ALA A 133 6.48 -1.13 3.56
C ALA A 133 5.01 -0.96 3.95
N ASP A 134 4.09 -1.51 3.15
CA ASP A 134 2.65 -1.43 3.43
C ASP A 134 2.26 -2.15 4.72
N MET A 135 2.83 -3.34 5.00
CA MET A 135 2.59 -4.04 6.27
C MET A 135 3.09 -3.25 7.49
N ILE A 136 4.19 -2.52 7.35
CA ILE A 136 4.77 -1.75 8.46
C ILE A 136 3.97 -0.46 8.71
N ASN A 137 3.50 0.18 7.64
CA ASN A 137 2.80 1.47 7.70
C ASN A 137 1.28 1.31 7.77
N GLY A 138 0.75 0.08 7.65
CA GLY A 138 -0.68 -0.18 7.64
C GLY A 138 -1.37 0.26 8.94
N GLU A 139 -2.42 1.07 8.80
CA GLU A 139 -3.24 1.62 9.89
C GLU A 139 -4.52 0.79 10.13
N SER A 140 -4.79 -0.22 9.28
CA SER A 140 -5.92 -1.14 9.41
C SER A 140 -5.51 -2.59 9.14
N GLU A 141 -6.30 -3.55 9.66
CA GLU A 141 -6.04 -4.97 9.39
C GLU A 141 -6.10 -5.30 7.90
N ALA A 142 -6.99 -4.66 7.16
CA ALA A 142 -7.10 -4.85 5.71
C ALA A 142 -5.87 -4.37 4.95
N GLU A 143 -5.26 -3.24 5.36
CA GLU A 143 -4.01 -2.75 4.78
C GLU A 143 -2.86 -3.71 5.04
N VAL A 144 -2.70 -4.20 6.27
CA VAL A 144 -1.67 -5.19 6.62
C VAL A 144 -1.87 -6.49 5.82
N LYS A 145 -3.12 -6.97 5.69
CA LYS A 145 -3.46 -8.15 4.88
C LYS A 145 -3.12 -7.95 3.40
N ALA A 146 -3.44 -6.78 2.84
CA ALA A 146 -3.14 -6.45 1.45
C ALA A 146 -1.61 -6.34 1.21
N GLY A 147 -0.88 -5.70 2.11
CA GLY A 147 0.59 -5.68 2.09
C GLY A 147 1.20 -7.08 2.15
N TYR A 148 0.65 -7.97 3.00
CA TYR A 148 1.09 -9.37 3.04
C TYR A 148 0.81 -10.12 1.74
N LEU A 149 -0.33 -9.90 1.10
CA LEU A 149 -0.65 -10.51 -0.20
C LEU A 149 0.34 -10.06 -1.28
N LEU A 150 0.77 -8.80 -1.25
CA LEU A 150 1.78 -8.27 -2.15
C LEU A 150 3.17 -8.86 -1.82
N TYR A 151 3.55 -8.89 -0.54
CA TYR A 151 4.78 -9.54 -0.06
C TYR A 151 4.86 -11.03 -0.45
N SER A 152 3.75 -11.76 -0.40
CA SER A 152 3.67 -13.20 -0.72
C SER A 152 3.83 -13.53 -2.20
N GLU A 153 4.24 -12.56 -3.02
CA GLU A 153 4.53 -12.70 -4.45
C GLU A 153 3.35 -13.13 -5.34
N LYS A 154 2.11 -13.02 -4.88
CA LYS A 154 0.94 -13.39 -5.69
C LYS A 154 0.84 -12.56 -6.98
N LEU A 155 1.06 -11.23 -6.89
CA LEU A 155 1.09 -10.36 -8.06
C LEU A 155 2.31 -10.67 -8.93
N THR A 156 3.49 -10.75 -8.32
CA THR A 156 4.75 -11.07 -9.02
C THR A 156 4.63 -12.35 -9.83
N LYS A 157 4.05 -13.40 -9.25
CA LYS A 157 3.84 -14.67 -9.95
C LYS A 157 2.92 -14.51 -11.16
N LYS A 158 1.75 -13.87 -10.99
CA LYS A 158 0.83 -13.62 -12.11
C LYS A 158 1.48 -12.79 -13.22
N VAL A 159 2.29 -11.77 -12.87
CA VAL A 159 3.02 -10.96 -13.85
C VAL A 159 4.09 -11.79 -14.57
N ARG A 160 4.87 -12.59 -13.84
CA ARG A 160 5.87 -13.48 -14.45
C ARG A 160 5.25 -14.55 -15.37
N ASP A 161 4.10 -15.08 -15.00
CA ASP A 161 3.37 -16.03 -15.86
C ASP A 161 2.98 -15.35 -17.19
N LEU A 162 2.50 -14.10 -17.16
CA LEU A 162 2.23 -13.30 -18.37
C LEU A 162 3.50 -13.03 -19.18
N GLN A 163 4.60 -12.65 -18.53
CA GLN A 163 5.88 -12.40 -19.19
C GLN A 163 6.44 -13.66 -19.85
N ASN A 164 6.30 -14.83 -19.23
CA ASN A 164 6.73 -16.11 -19.81
C ASN A 164 5.93 -16.44 -21.08
N GLU A 165 4.62 -16.23 -21.06
CA GLU A 165 3.78 -16.42 -22.25
C GLU A 165 4.15 -15.44 -23.36
N LEU A 166 4.38 -14.14 -23.03
CA LEU A 166 4.87 -13.15 -24.00
C LEU A 166 6.25 -13.48 -24.55
N THR A 167 7.16 -14.01 -23.74
CA THR A 167 8.49 -14.45 -24.19
C THR A 167 8.37 -15.56 -25.22
N THR A 168 7.44 -16.50 -25.04
CA THR A 168 7.18 -17.57 -26.01
C THR A 168 6.66 -16.99 -27.34
N LEU A 169 5.77 -16.00 -27.28
CA LEU A 169 5.26 -15.33 -28.50
C LEU A 169 6.35 -14.53 -29.21
N LEU A 170 7.19 -13.79 -28.46
CA LEU A 170 8.33 -13.06 -29.03
C LEU A 170 9.31 -13.99 -29.75
N ALA A 171 9.65 -15.12 -29.11
CA ALA A 171 10.51 -16.12 -29.75
C ALA A 171 9.90 -16.67 -31.05
N GLY A 172 8.56 -16.87 -31.10
CA GLY A 172 7.86 -17.28 -32.32
C GLY A 172 7.91 -16.20 -33.42
N ILE A 173 7.72 -14.92 -33.03
CA ILE A 173 7.84 -13.78 -33.95
C ILE A 173 9.26 -13.70 -34.52
N ASP A 174 10.30 -13.76 -33.67
CA ASP A 174 11.70 -13.68 -34.12
C ASP A 174 12.05 -14.79 -35.12
N VAL A 175 11.61 -16.03 -34.85
CA VAL A 175 11.81 -17.16 -35.76
C VAL A 175 11.10 -16.91 -37.11
N SER A 176 9.86 -16.41 -37.10
CA SER A 176 9.11 -16.12 -38.34
C SER A 176 9.71 -14.98 -39.14
N VAL A 177 10.32 -13.99 -38.48
CA VAL A 177 11.03 -12.86 -39.17
C VAL A 177 12.34 -13.33 -39.76
N ASP A 178 13.09 -14.21 -39.09
CA ASP A 178 14.39 -14.71 -39.56
C ASP A 178 14.27 -15.75 -40.67
N TYR A 179 13.14 -16.46 -40.78
CA TYR A 179 12.91 -17.51 -41.79
C TYR A 179 11.61 -17.32 -42.57
N PRO A 180 11.51 -16.27 -43.44
CA PRO A 180 10.27 -15.88 -44.10
C PRO A 180 9.85 -16.79 -45.31
N GLU A 181 10.59 -17.85 -45.60
CA GLU A 181 10.38 -18.66 -46.82
C GLU A 181 9.29 -19.77 -46.65
N GLU A 182 8.66 -19.91 -45.52
CA GLU A 182 7.59 -20.88 -45.31
C GLU A 182 6.22 -20.21 -45.38
N ASP A 183 5.31 -20.71 -46.26
CA ASP A 183 3.91 -20.27 -46.50
C ASP A 183 2.97 -20.34 -45.25
N ILE A 184 3.48 -19.98 -44.06
CA ILE A 184 2.82 -20.20 -42.75
C ILE A 184 2.30 -18.86 -42.14
N GLU A 185 2.51 -17.71 -42.84
CA GLU A 185 2.28 -16.38 -42.22
C GLU A 185 0.84 -16.12 -41.73
N GLU A 186 -0.19 -16.46 -42.52
CA GLU A 186 -1.58 -16.11 -42.14
C GLU A 186 -2.08 -16.93 -40.94
N GLN A 187 -1.73 -18.20 -40.85
CA GLN A 187 -2.15 -19.08 -39.75
C GLN A 187 -1.43 -18.71 -38.45
N HIS A 188 -0.14 -18.38 -38.52
CA HIS A 188 0.65 -17.93 -37.36
C HIS A 188 0.18 -16.57 -36.84
N ILE A 189 -0.22 -15.63 -37.70
CA ILE A 189 -0.77 -14.34 -37.29
C ILE A 189 -2.11 -14.51 -36.54
N GLU A 190 -2.98 -15.41 -37.00
CA GLU A 190 -4.26 -15.64 -36.32
C GLU A 190 -4.05 -16.35 -34.97
N GLU A 191 -3.14 -17.34 -34.87
CA GLU A 191 -2.76 -17.98 -33.62
C GLU A 191 -2.13 -16.99 -32.62
N LEU A 192 -1.25 -16.09 -33.10
CA LEU A 192 -0.67 -15.00 -32.33
C LEU A 192 -1.75 -14.10 -31.77
N LYS A 193 -2.69 -13.67 -32.61
CA LYS A 193 -3.80 -12.81 -32.24
C LYS A 193 -4.69 -13.44 -31.17
N ILE A 194 -5.03 -14.73 -31.30
CA ILE A 194 -5.79 -15.48 -30.29
C ILE A 194 -5.04 -15.50 -28.95
N SER A 195 -3.74 -15.76 -28.98
CA SER A 195 -2.89 -15.79 -27.80
C SER A 195 -2.82 -14.42 -27.10
N LEU A 196 -2.64 -13.33 -27.87
CA LEU A 196 -2.63 -11.98 -27.35
C LEU A 196 -3.98 -11.57 -26.76
N LEU A 197 -5.11 -11.99 -27.36
CA LEU A 197 -6.45 -11.76 -26.81
C LEU A 197 -6.62 -12.46 -25.46
N SER A 198 -6.17 -13.71 -25.32
CA SER A 198 -6.19 -14.43 -24.06
C SER A 198 -5.35 -13.74 -22.97
N LEU A 199 -4.14 -13.28 -23.31
CA LEU A 199 -3.28 -12.53 -22.39
C LEU A 199 -3.90 -11.20 -21.97
N ARG A 200 -4.55 -10.51 -22.92
CA ARG A 200 -5.28 -9.27 -22.64
C ARG A 200 -6.40 -9.47 -21.62
N GLU A 201 -7.14 -10.56 -21.70
CA GLU A 201 -8.18 -10.89 -20.71
C GLU A 201 -7.60 -11.05 -19.31
N LYS A 202 -6.45 -11.73 -19.18
CA LYS A 202 -5.73 -11.87 -17.91
C LYS A 202 -5.29 -10.50 -17.36
N LEU A 203 -4.83 -9.58 -18.22
CA LEU A 203 -4.50 -8.21 -17.80
C LEU A 203 -5.74 -7.43 -17.33
N VAL A 204 -6.87 -7.56 -18.02
CA VAL A 204 -8.12 -6.92 -17.64
C VAL A 204 -8.61 -7.45 -16.29
N GLU A 205 -8.50 -8.75 -16.06
CA GLU A 205 -8.81 -9.36 -14.74
C GLU A 205 -7.95 -8.74 -13.63
N LEU A 206 -6.63 -8.61 -13.84
CA LEU A 206 -5.74 -7.97 -12.86
C LEU A 206 -6.14 -6.52 -12.60
N LEU A 207 -6.42 -5.74 -13.65
CA LEU A 207 -6.82 -4.34 -13.53
C LEU A 207 -8.13 -4.15 -12.77
N SER A 208 -9.06 -5.10 -12.88
CA SER A 208 -10.38 -5.00 -12.23
C SER A 208 -10.32 -4.94 -10.69
N GLY A 209 -9.26 -5.49 -10.09
CA GLY A 209 -9.04 -5.47 -8.64
C GLY A 209 -8.61 -4.12 -8.06
N TYR A 210 -8.13 -3.20 -8.91
CA TYR A 210 -7.51 -1.95 -8.43
C TYR A 210 -8.47 -1.05 -7.64
N GLY A 211 -9.72 -0.93 -8.06
CA GLY A 211 -10.70 -0.08 -7.38
C GLY A 211 -10.91 -0.47 -5.91
N VAL A 212 -10.93 -1.77 -5.63
CA VAL A 212 -11.02 -2.30 -4.26
C VAL A 212 -9.69 -2.12 -3.52
N GLY A 213 -8.57 -2.44 -4.16
CA GLY A 213 -7.24 -2.29 -3.58
C GLY A 213 -6.94 -0.85 -3.16
N LYS A 214 -7.27 0.13 -4.02
CA LYS A 214 -7.13 1.56 -3.71
C LYS A 214 -7.93 1.95 -2.46
N LYS A 215 -9.19 1.52 -2.35
CA LYS A 215 -10.03 1.78 -1.17
C LYS A 215 -9.48 1.14 0.11
N ILE A 216 -8.83 -0.01 -0.01
CA ILE A 216 -8.16 -0.64 1.13
C ILE A 216 -6.98 0.21 1.59
N LYS A 217 -6.12 0.65 0.69
CA LYS A 217 -4.89 1.40 1.01
C LYS A 217 -5.15 2.84 1.45
N SER A 218 -5.97 3.59 0.72
CA SER A 218 -6.25 4.99 1.03
C SER A 218 -7.40 5.20 2.00
N GLY A 219 -8.15 4.15 2.33
CA GLY A 219 -9.44 4.24 3.01
C GLY A 219 -10.56 4.66 2.06
N VAL A 220 -11.80 4.39 2.47
CA VAL A 220 -13.00 4.82 1.76
C VAL A 220 -13.27 6.28 2.09
N THR A 221 -13.41 7.13 1.08
CA THR A 221 -13.79 8.53 1.26
C THR A 221 -15.30 8.66 1.39
N VAL A 222 -15.76 9.12 2.56
CA VAL A 222 -17.18 9.32 2.88
C VAL A 222 -17.49 10.80 3.02
N ALA A 223 -18.33 11.36 2.16
CA ALA A 223 -18.84 12.72 2.28
C ALA A 223 -20.16 12.72 3.07
N ILE A 224 -20.21 13.41 4.21
CA ILE A 224 -21.44 13.65 4.99
C ILE A 224 -22.01 14.98 4.54
N CYS A 225 -23.16 14.98 3.87
CA CYS A 225 -23.76 16.17 3.25
C CYS A 225 -25.24 16.32 3.62
N GLY A 226 -25.79 17.48 3.37
CA GLY A 226 -27.17 17.88 3.72
C GLY A 226 -27.21 19.30 4.26
N LYS A 227 -28.41 19.82 4.53
CA LYS A 227 -28.66 21.20 4.99
C LYS A 227 -27.97 21.53 6.34
N PRO A 228 -27.80 22.83 6.66
CA PRO A 228 -27.44 23.24 8.02
C PRO A 228 -28.42 22.69 9.05
N ASN A 229 -27.93 22.38 10.26
CA ASN A 229 -28.72 21.92 11.39
C ASN A 229 -29.44 20.56 11.24
N THR A 230 -29.18 19.76 10.20
CA THR A 230 -29.67 18.38 10.08
C THR A 230 -28.96 17.40 11.02
N GLY A 231 -27.91 17.86 11.70
CA GLY A 231 -27.16 17.07 12.68
C GLY A 231 -25.97 16.29 12.10
N LYS A 232 -25.40 16.73 10.97
CA LYS A 232 -24.23 16.12 10.32
C LYS A 232 -23.03 16.00 11.26
N SER A 233 -22.61 17.12 11.86
CA SER A 233 -21.47 17.14 12.81
C SER A 233 -21.75 16.32 14.07
N SER A 234 -23.02 16.25 14.52
CA SER A 234 -23.40 15.35 15.62
C SER A 234 -23.33 13.88 15.21
N LEU A 235 -23.73 13.54 13.99
CA LEU A 235 -23.64 12.19 13.43
C LEU A 235 -22.19 11.79 13.25
N LEU A 236 -21.33 12.68 12.71
CA LEU A 236 -19.89 12.49 12.59
C LEU A 236 -19.26 12.22 13.96
N ASN A 237 -19.49 13.07 14.95
CA ASN A 237 -18.97 12.89 16.30
C ASN A 237 -19.45 11.58 16.94
N ARG A 238 -20.67 11.17 16.62
CA ARG A 238 -21.21 9.89 17.13
C ARG A 238 -20.51 8.69 16.49
N LEU A 239 -20.26 8.74 15.18
CA LEU A 239 -19.47 7.70 14.47
C LEU A 239 -18.05 7.61 15.04
N LEU A 240 -17.39 8.75 15.27
CA LEU A 240 -16.05 8.81 15.86
C LEU A 240 -15.99 8.36 17.31
N GLY A 241 -17.05 8.60 18.09
CA GLY A 241 -17.09 8.24 19.52
C GLY A 241 -17.39 6.76 19.79
N TYR A 242 -17.90 6.01 18.84
CA TYR A 242 -18.16 4.57 18.97
C TYR A 242 -16.92 3.71 18.67
N ASP A 243 -16.08 4.16 17.75
CA ASP A 243 -14.87 3.46 17.37
C ASP A 243 -13.65 4.26 17.87
N LYS A 244 -12.58 3.56 18.26
CA LYS A 244 -11.31 4.20 18.60
C LYS A 244 -10.88 5.03 17.39
N ALA A 245 -11.01 6.35 17.47
CA ALA A 245 -10.44 7.24 16.47
C ALA A 245 -8.96 6.88 16.35
N ILE A 246 -8.54 6.46 15.15
CA ILE A 246 -7.11 6.27 14.86
C ILE A 246 -6.54 7.69 14.78
N VAL A 247 -5.95 8.15 15.87
CA VAL A 247 -5.22 9.42 15.89
C VAL A 247 -3.89 9.16 15.21
N SER A 248 -3.79 9.50 13.94
CA SER A 248 -2.51 9.52 13.23
C SER A 248 -1.71 10.74 13.68
N ASP A 249 -0.60 10.52 14.38
CA ASP A 249 0.37 11.56 14.77
C ASP A 249 1.24 12.05 13.58
N THR A 250 0.98 11.60 12.37
CA THR A 250 1.72 12.03 11.17
C THR A 250 1.10 13.29 10.56
N ALA A 251 1.52 14.44 11.07
CA ALA A 251 1.33 15.72 10.39
C ALA A 251 2.09 15.71 9.05
N GLY A 252 1.38 15.66 7.90
CA GLY A 252 2.04 16.03 6.65
C GLY A 252 1.66 15.34 5.34
N THR A 253 0.62 14.50 5.23
CA THR A 253 0.37 13.77 3.97
C THR A 253 -0.95 14.03 3.24
N THR A 254 -1.86 14.87 3.75
CA THR A 254 -3.05 15.25 2.97
C THR A 254 -3.38 16.73 3.16
N ARG A 255 -3.42 17.46 2.05
CA ARG A 255 -3.81 18.90 1.97
C ARG A 255 -5.29 19.16 2.25
N ASP A 256 -6.11 18.12 2.48
CA ASP A 256 -7.53 18.20 2.75
C ASP A 256 -7.82 17.74 4.18
N ALA A 257 -8.57 18.54 4.92
CA ALA A 257 -8.91 18.28 6.31
C ALA A 257 -9.83 17.05 6.41
N VAL A 258 -9.27 15.87 6.67
CA VAL A 258 -10.04 14.70 7.14
C VAL A 258 -10.57 15.06 8.53
N GLU A 259 -11.89 15.13 8.71
CA GLU A 259 -12.47 15.46 10.01
C GLU A 259 -12.41 14.28 10.98
N GLY A 260 -12.36 13.05 10.45
CA GLY A 260 -12.18 11.87 11.27
C GLY A 260 -12.01 10.57 10.49
N VAL A 261 -11.42 9.59 11.14
CA VAL A 261 -11.19 8.26 10.59
C VAL A 261 -11.85 7.23 11.51
N ILE A 262 -12.62 6.32 10.93
CA ILE A 262 -13.19 5.17 11.62
C ILE A 262 -12.81 3.86 10.94
N GLU A 263 -12.82 2.77 11.70
CA GLU A 263 -12.63 1.44 11.18
C GLU A 263 -13.96 0.66 11.19
N ILE A 264 -14.35 0.11 10.04
CA ILE A 264 -15.52 -0.76 9.93
C ILE A 264 -15.08 -2.09 9.32
N ASN A 265 -15.24 -3.19 10.05
CA ASN A 265 -14.85 -4.53 9.65
C ASN A 265 -13.37 -4.60 9.16
N GLY A 266 -12.46 -3.98 9.92
CA GLY A 266 -11.03 -3.98 9.61
C GLY A 266 -10.63 -3.07 8.45
N ARG A 267 -11.52 -2.19 7.95
CA ARG A 267 -11.27 -1.27 6.83
C ARG A 267 -11.45 0.18 7.24
N LYS A 268 -10.58 1.03 6.73
CA LYS A 268 -10.51 2.46 7.02
C LYS A 268 -11.55 3.25 6.23
N PHE A 269 -12.27 4.14 6.92
CA PHE A 269 -13.20 5.10 6.35
C PHE A 269 -12.82 6.52 6.78
N ASN A 270 -12.52 7.36 5.80
CA ASN A 270 -12.19 8.77 6.00
C ASN A 270 -13.48 9.58 5.89
N LEU A 271 -13.91 10.21 6.99
CA LEU A 271 -15.14 10.96 7.08
C LEU A 271 -14.88 12.46 6.87
N TYR A 272 -15.68 13.08 6.01
CA TYR A 272 -15.61 14.50 5.68
C TYR A 272 -16.98 15.15 5.92
N ASP A 273 -17.09 16.15 6.83
CA ASP A 273 -18.29 16.98 6.98
C ASP A 273 -18.25 18.16 6.01
N THR A 274 -19.16 18.16 5.04
CA THR A 274 -19.24 19.25 4.05
C THR A 274 -19.84 20.54 4.62
N ALA A 275 -20.36 20.55 5.87
CA ALA A 275 -20.88 21.75 6.53
C ALA A 275 -19.80 22.57 7.24
N GLY A 276 -18.80 21.92 7.84
CA GLY A 276 -17.68 22.61 8.49
C GLY A 276 -16.84 23.49 7.56
N VAL A 277 -16.95 23.25 6.25
CA VAL A 277 -16.26 24.02 5.21
C VAL A 277 -16.98 25.35 4.88
N ARG A 278 -18.25 25.53 5.31
CA ARG A 278 -19.08 26.72 4.99
C ARG A 278 -19.03 27.82 6.04
N GLU A 279 -18.50 27.60 7.24
CA GLU A 279 -18.53 28.58 8.34
C GLU A 279 -17.25 29.43 8.38
N SER A 280 -17.13 30.45 7.50
CA SER A 280 -16.29 31.62 7.75
C SER A 280 -16.71 32.80 6.89
N ASP A 281 -16.91 33.94 7.55
CA ASP A 281 -17.44 35.18 6.99
C ASP A 281 -16.69 35.74 5.76
N ASN A 282 -17.47 36.19 4.75
CA ASN A 282 -17.13 37.10 3.67
C ASN A 282 -15.89 36.84 2.81
N ALA A 283 -16.05 36.46 1.56
CA ALA A 283 -15.05 36.14 0.51
C ALA A 283 -14.39 34.73 0.60
N ILE A 284 -14.47 34.08 1.74
CA ILE A 284 -14.03 32.69 1.97
C ILE A 284 -15.18 31.70 1.66
N GLU A 285 -16.40 32.20 1.56
CA GLU A 285 -17.63 31.41 1.34
C GLU A 285 -17.63 30.67 0.00
N ASN A 286 -17.14 31.29 -1.08
CA ASN A 286 -17.01 30.66 -2.38
C ASN A 286 -15.95 29.55 -2.38
N ILE A 287 -14.82 29.75 -1.68
CA ILE A 287 -13.76 28.74 -1.52
C ILE A 287 -14.28 27.54 -0.75
N GLY A 288 -15.15 27.76 0.24
CA GLY A 288 -15.79 26.71 1.03
C GLY A 288 -16.76 25.85 0.22
N ILE A 289 -17.56 26.47 -0.65
CA ILE A 289 -18.51 25.77 -1.53
C ILE A 289 -17.75 24.92 -2.55
N ASP A 290 -16.73 25.49 -3.22
CA ASP A 290 -15.91 24.77 -4.21
C ASP A 290 -15.21 23.55 -3.57
N LYS A 291 -14.74 23.71 -2.33
CA LYS A 291 -14.11 22.62 -1.59
C LYS A 291 -15.10 21.51 -1.20
N ALA A 292 -16.30 21.88 -0.75
CA ALA A 292 -17.36 20.93 -0.44
C ALA A 292 -17.82 20.15 -1.69
N GLU A 293 -17.98 20.84 -2.83
CA GLU A 293 -18.30 20.22 -4.12
C GLU A 293 -17.17 19.29 -4.59
N ALA A 294 -15.90 19.66 -4.41
CA ALA A 294 -14.76 18.81 -4.72
C ALA A 294 -14.73 17.54 -3.85
N ILE A 295 -14.98 17.63 -2.55
CA ILE A 295 -15.07 16.48 -1.64
C ILE A 295 -16.22 15.58 -2.04
N MET A 296 -17.42 16.12 -2.28
CA MET A 296 -18.57 15.36 -2.76
C MET A 296 -18.28 14.69 -4.10
N GLY A 297 -17.62 15.39 -5.02
CA GLY A 297 -17.22 14.84 -6.33
C GLY A 297 -16.19 13.72 -6.26
N SER A 298 -15.29 13.74 -5.26
CA SER A 298 -14.25 12.72 -5.07
C SER A 298 -14.67 11.57 -4.14
N ALA A 299 -15.79 11.69 -3.42
CA ALA A 299 -16.25 10.69 -2.47
C ALA A 299 -16.55 9.33 -3.12
N ASP A 300 -16.16 8.25 -2.42
CA ASP A 300 -16.51 6.88 -2.79
C ASP A 300 -17.95 6.54 -2.41
N VAL A 301 -18.44 7.12 -1.29
CA VAL A 301 -19.82 6.99 -0.78
C VAL A 301 -20.25 8.34 -0.21
N ALA A 302 -21.48 8.73 -0.45
CA ALA A 302 -22.08 9.90 0.15
C ALA A 302 -23.15 9.49 1.18
N VAL A 303 -23.15 10.17 2.33
CA VAL A 303 -24.18 10.09 3.37
C VAL A 303 -24.98 11.39 3.33
N PHE A 304 -26.17 11.33 2.77
CA PHE A 304 -27.05 12.48 2.68
C PHE A 304 -28.01 12.52 3.89
N VAL A 305 -27.79 13.51 4.75
CA VAL A 305 -28.49 13.65 6.03
C VAL A 305 -29.63 14.64 5.91
N VAL A 306 -30.85 14.17 6.14
CA VAL A 306 -32.09 14.94 6.11
C VAL A 306 -32.66 15.04 7.53
N ASP A 307 -33.26 16.19 7.84
CA ASP A 307 -34.06 16.36 9.04
C ASP A 307 -35.50 16.00 8.73
N LEU A 308 -36.10 15.14 9.53
CA LEU A 308 -37.48 14.66 9.34
C LEU A 308 -38.51 15.79 9.27
N ILE A 309 -38.24 16.94 9.93
CA ILE A 309 -39.19 18.07 10.03
C ILE A 309 -39.12 19.00 8.80
N GLN A 310 -37.92 19.12 8.17
CA GLN A 310 -37.68 20.12 7.12
C GLN A 310 -38.03 19.64 5.70
N GLY A 311 -38.05 18.33 5.47
CA GLY A 311 -38.27 17.74 4.13
C GLY A 311 -37.15 18.09 3.13
N ILE A 312 -37.32 17.71 1.87
CA ILE A 312 -36.37 17.94 0.75
C ILE A 312 -36.82 19.20 -0.01
N ASP A 313 -35.90 20.16 -0.26
CA ASP A 313 -36.14 21.37 -1.04
C ASP A 313 -35.16 21.53 -2.22
N GLU A 314 -35.10 22.74 -2.82
CA GLU A 314 -34.25 23.06 -3.99
C GLU A 314 -32.74 22.96 -3.68
N GLU A 315 -32.31 23.29 -2.45
CA GLU A 315 -30.90 23.18 -2.03
C GLU A 315 -30.48 21.71 -1.93
N ASP A 316 -31.36 20.86 -1.37
CA ASP A 316 -31.15 19.41 -1.32
C ASP A 316 -31.10 18.79 -2.73
N ALA A 317 -31.97 19.27 -3.65
CA ALA A 317 -31.98 18.82 -5.03
C ALA A 317 -30.63 19.15 -5.75
N ARG A 318 -30.02 20.30 -5.45
CA ARG A 318 -28.67 20.65 -5.96
C ARG A 318 -27.61 19.68 -5.45
N VAL A 319 -27.58 19.39 -4.15
CA VAL A 319 -26.65 18.44 -3.54
C VAL A 319 -26.83 17.05 -4.17
N LEU A 320 -28.06 16.58 -4.28
CA LEU A 320 -28.37 15.28 -4.90
C LEU A 320 -27.97 15.22 -6.38
N SER A 321 -28.02 16.36 -7.11
CA SER A 321 -27.55 16.39 -8.50
C SER A 321 -26.05 16.17 -8.64
N ILE A 322 -25.24 16.66 -7.69
CA ILE A 322 -23.77 16.43 -7.64
C ILE A 322 -23.49 14.95 -7.33
N LEU A 323 -24.32 14.33 -6.52
CA LEU A 323 -24.16 12.94 -6.05
C LEU A 323 -24.80 11.88 -6.95
N LYS A 324 -25.40 12.27 -8.09
CA LYS A 324 -26.22 11.41 -8.94
C LYS A 324 -25.55 10.09 -9.34
N ASP A 325 -24.24 10.12 -9.59
CA ASP A 325 -23.47 8.95 -10.05
C ASP A 325 -22.67 8.28 -8.92
N LYS A 326 -22.94 8.64 -7.65
CA LYS A 326 -22.25 8.11 -6.48
C LYS A 326 -23.12 7.14 -5.69
N PRO A 327 -22.51 6.11 -5.06
CA PRO A 327 -23.19 5.35 -4.04
C PRO A 327 -23.70 6.29 -2.94
N LEU A 328 -25.02 6.34 -2.76
CA LEU A 328 -25.69 7.25 -1.84
C LEU A 328 -26.35 6.46 -0.72
N ILE A 329 -26.27 6.97 0.51
CA ILE A 329 -27.04 6.50 1.67
C ILE A 329 -27.87 7.68 2.17
N LYS A 330 -29.19 7.57 2.07
CA LYS A 330 -30.13 8.56 2.61
C LYS A 330 -30.38 8.27 4.08
N VAL A 331 -30.02 9.24 4.93
CA VAL A 331 -30.13 9.15 6.40
C VAL A 331 -31.16 10.17 6.89
N ILE A 332 -32.18 9.71 7.56
CA ILE A 332 -33.04 10.57 8.37
C ILE A 332 -32.50 10.58 9.80
N ASN A 333 -32.07 11.75 10.25
CA ASN A 333 -31.53 11.93 11.59
C ASN A 333 -32.56 12.54 12.55
N LYS A 334 -32.24 12.57 13.85
CA LYS A 334 -33.08 13.07 14.95
C LYS A 334 -34.34 12.23 15.25
N GLN A 335 -34.25 10.91 15.06
CA GLN A 335 -35.35 9.98 15.37
C GLN A 335 -35.78 10.00 16.85
N ASP A 336 -34.95 10.56 17.74
CA ASP A 336 -35.27 10.76 19.16
C ASP A 336 -36.32 11.84 19.41
N ILE A 337 -36.58 12.71 18.44
CA ILE A 337 -37.56 13.82 18.59
C ILE A 337 -38.94 13.38 18.08
N THR A 338 -39.02 12.48 17.11
CA THR A 338 -40.28 12.02 16.52
C THR A 338 -40.24 10.52 16.28
N ASN A 339 -41.31 9.83 16.73
CA ASN A 339 -41.48 8.39 16.47
C ASN A 339 -42.17 8.09 15.12
N ASP A 340 -42.28 9.09 14.23
CA ASP A 340 -42.93 8.92 12.94
C ASP A 340 -41.96 8.29 11.93
N GLU A 341 -42.22 7.02 11.58
CA GLU A 341 -41.50 6.27 10.52
C GLU A 341 -42.12 6.51 9.13
N THR A 342 -42.75 7.66 8.89
CA THR A 342 -43.57 7.88 7.71
C THR A 342 -42.83 8.13 6.40
N ASP A 343 -41.51 8.38 6.44
CA ASP A 343 -40.71 8.51 5.22
C ASP A 343 -40.08 7.14 4.83
N THR A 344 -40.66 6.50 3.85
CA THR A 344 -40.29 5.17 3.34
C THR A 344 -39.13 5.19 2.36
N ASP A 345 -38.60 6.39 1.98
CA ASP A 345 -37.52 6.55 0.98
C ASP A 345 -36.10 6.66 1.62
N ALA A 346 -35.98 6.51 2.93
CA ALA A 346 -34.70 6.51 3.63
C ALA A 346 -34.09 5.12 3.75
N ASP A 347 -32.76 5.01 3.52
CA ASP A 347 -32.01 3.77 3.75
C ASP A 347 -31.90 3.44 5.24
N VAL A 348 -31.75 4.51 6.08
CA VAL A 348 -31.62 4.35 7.54
C VAL A 348 -32.12 5.57 8.30
N HIS A 349 -32.79 5.32 9.43
CA HIS A 349 -33.16 6.31 10.45
C HIS A 349 -32.12 6.28 11.57
N THR A 350 -31.63 7.46 11.99
CA THR A 350 -30.59 7.57 13.02
C THR A 350 -30.98 8.60 14.09
N SER A 351 -30.40 8.42 15.27
CA SER A 351 -30.30 9.47 16.28
C SER A 351 -28.85 9.56 16.75
N ALA A 352 -28.22 10.67 16.44
CA ALA A 352 -26.86 10.96 16.92
C ALA A 352 -26.81 11.04 18.47
N VAL A 353 -27.90 11.38 19.13
CA VAL A 353 -28.00 11.49 20.59
C VAL A 353 -28.08 10.10 21.24
N THR A 354 -28.99 9.24 20.79
CA THR A 354 -29.23 7.94 21.40
C THR A 354 -28.35 6.82 20.82
N GLY A 355 -27.85 7.00 19.59
CA GLY A 355 -27.07 5.99 18.86
C GLY A 355 -27.91 5.01 18.06
N VAL A 356 -29.23 5.18 18.04
CA VAL A 356 -30.11 4.33 17.20
C VAL A 356 -29.71 4.47 15.74
N GLY A 357 -29.71 3.36 15.00
CA GLY A 357 -29.43 3.30 13.56
C GLY A 357 -27.95 3.38 13.16
N ILE A 358 -27.01 3.71 14.08
CA ILE A 358 -25.58 3.89 13.77
C ILE A 358 -24.95 2.59 13.24
N GLU A 359 -25.20 1.45 13.85
CA GLU A 359 -24.66 0.16 13.38
C GLU A 359 -25.23 -0.23 12.00
N LYS A 360 -26.50 0.12 11.72
CA LYS A 360 -27.09 -0.08 10.38
C LYS A 360 -26.40 0.82 9.36
N LEU A 361 -26.11 2.09 9.71
CA LEU A 361 -25.38 3.04 8.85
C LEU A 361 -23.97 2.53 8.53
N LYS A 362 -23.22 2.02 9.53
CA LYS A 362 -21.92 1.42 9.32
C LYS A 362 -21.96 0.24 8.36
N ARG A 363 -22.95 -0.64 8.52
CA ARG A 363 -23.14 -1.78 7.61
C ARG A 363 -23.40 -1.32 6.18
N LEU A 364 -24.27 -0.33 5.99
CA LEU A 364 -24.57 0.24 4.67
C LEU A 364 -23.35 0.90 4.04
N LEU A 365 -22.53 1.64 4.82
CA LEU A 365 -21.25 2.19 4.36
C LEU A 365 -20.33 1.10 3.82
N TYR A 366 -20.20 0.00 4.55
CA TYR A 366 -19.40 -1.14 4.11
C TYR A 366 -19.94 -1.78 2.83
N GLU A 367 -21.23 -2.11 2.79
CA GLU A 367 -21.91 -2.76 1.65
C GLU A 367 -21.82 -1.90 0.38
N LYS A 368 -22.08 -0.57 0.48
CA LYS A 368 -22.02 0.36 -0.66
C LYS A 368 -20.58 0.58 -1.17
N SER A 369 -19.56 0.42 -0.30
CA SER A 369 -18.15 0.63 -0.64
C SER A 369 -17.51 -0.58 -1.32
N PHE A 370 -17.83 -1.80 -0.89
CA PHE A 370 -17.12 -3.01 -1.28
C PHE A 370 -17.98 -4.07 -1.99
N GLY A 371 -19.30 -4.03 -1.84
CA GLY A 371 -20.20 -5.05 -2.39
C GLY A 371 -19.92 -6.47 -1.85
N GLU A 372 -20.45 -7.49 -2.51
CA GLU A 372 -20.30 -8.90 -2.07
C GLU A 372 -18.97 -9.56 -2.49
N ARG A 373 -18.22 -9.00 -3.45
CA ARG A 373 -17.05 -9.65 -4.10
C ARG A 373 -15.69 -9.09 -3.67
N GLY A 374 -15.61 -8.24 -2.63
CA GLY A 374 -14.46 -7.38 -2.37
C GLY A 374 -13.17 -8.02 -1.82
N GLU A 375 -13.07 -9.32 -1.56
CA GLU A 375 -11.96 -9.85 -0.78
C GLU A 375 -10.82 -10.52 -1.57
N ASP A 376 -11.08 -11.15 -2.71
CA ASP A 376 -10.10 -12.02 -3.37
C ASP A 376 -9.05 -11.31 -4.24
N MET A 377 -9.27 -10.04 -4.61
CA MET A 377 -8.43 -9.27 -5.54
C MET A 377 -7.65 -8.12 -4.87
N ALA A 378 -7.51 -8.13 -3.56
CA ALA A 378 -6.94 -7.03 -2.77
C ALA A 378 -5.41 -6.84 -2.88
N PHE A 379 -4.73 -7.57 -3.76
CA PHE A 379 -3.27 -7.46 -3.93
C PHE A 379 -2.82 -6.35 -4.89
N LEU A 380 -3.73 -5.75 -5.69
CA LEU A 380 -3.41 -4.62 -6.56
C LEU A 380 -3.74 -3.31 -5.84
N ILE A 381 -2.88 -2.91 -4.92
CA ILE A 381 -3.07 -1.73 -4.06
C ILE A 381 -2.20 -0.54 -4.48
N GLU A 382 -1.13 -0.77 -5.25
CA GLU A 382 -0.22 0.26 -5.68
C GLU A 382 -0.66 0.93 -6.99
N GLU A 383 -0.67 2.26 -6.99
CA GLU A 383 -0.99 3.08 -8.16
C GLU A 383 0.03 2.85 -9.31
N ARG A 384 1.29 2.64 -8.96
CA ARG A 384 2.37 2.30 -9.89
C ARG A 384 2.06 1.02 -10.66
N HIS A 385 1.62 -0.04 -9.98
CA HIS A 385 1.26 -1.31 -10.61
C HIS A 385 0.06 -1.15 -11.55
N TYR A 386 -0.94 -0.38 -11.12
CA TYR A 386 -2.11 -0.09 -11.96
C TYR A 386 -1.72 0.63 -13.26
N PHE A 387 -0.89 1.67 -13.18
CA PHE A 387 -0.45 2.39 -14.37
C PHE A 387 0.44 1.53 -15.27
N ALA A 388 1.31 0.69 -14.71
CA ALA A 388 2.11 -0.25 -15.49
C ALA A 388 1.21 -1.28 -16.22
N LEU A 389 0.27 -1.92 -15.52
CA LEU A 389 -0.70 -2.85 -16.14
C LEU A 389 -1.55 -2.17 -17.21
N ARG A 390 -1.96 -0.92 -17.00
CA ARG A 390 -2.74 -0.16 -17.98
C ARG A 390 -1.92 0.13 -19.23
N ARG A 391 -0.67 0.58 -19.10
CA ARG A 391 0.24 0.78 -20.24
C ARG A 391 0.52 -0.52 -20.97
N ALA A 392 0.80 -1.60 -20.25
CA ALA A 392 0.99 -2.93 -20.83
C ALA A 392 -0.24 -3.36 -21.65
N LYS A 393 -1.46 -3.13 -21.13
CA LYS A 393 -2.69 -3.39 -21.86
C LYS A 393 -2.82 -2.51 -23.13
N GLU A 394 -2.47 -1.23 -23.05
CA GLU A 394 -2.51 -0.31 -24.19
C GLU A 394 -1.55 -0.76 -25.32
N SER A 395 -0.32 -1.20 -25.00
CA SER A 395 0.65 -1.74 -25.96
C SER A 395 0.17 -3.09 -26.52
N MET A 396 -0.40 -3.97 -25.67
CA MET A 396 -1.01 -5.22 -26.17
C MET A 396 -2.20 -4.97 -27.10
N ASP A 397 -3.05 -3.97 -26.80
CA ASP A 397 -4.15 -3.57 -27.68
C ASP A 397 -3.64 -3.05 -29.05
N LYS A 398 -2.44 -2.41 -29.11
CA LYS A 398 -1.79 -2.03 -30.36
C LYS A 398 -1.34 -3.26 -31.13
N ALA A 399 -0.62 -4.19 -30.49
CA ALA A 399 -0.18 -5.44 -31.09
C ALA A 399 -1.35 -6.24 -31.70
N ILE A 400 -2.47 -6.37 -30.97
CA ILE A 400 -3.68 -7.06 -31.44
C ILE A 400 -4.27 -6.37 -32.69
N ARG A 401 -4.33 -5.03 -32.72
CA ARG A 401 -4.82 -4.29 -33.90
C ARG A 401 -3.90 -4.40 -35.11
N ALA A 402 -2.60 -4.52 -34.87
CA ALA A 402 -1.59 -4.66 -35.94
C ALA A 402 -1.63 -6.06 -36.58
N CYS A 403 -2.13 -7.09 -35.88
CA CYS A 403 -2.27 -8.43 -36.43
C CYS A 403 -3.10 -8.44 -37.73
N GLY A 404 -2.50 -8.87 -38.83
CA GLY A 404 -3.10 -8.93 -40.18
C GLY A 404 -3.07 -7.62 -40.98
N SER A 405 -2.53 -6.52 -40.45
CA SER A 405 -2.37 -5.25 -41.16
C SER A 405 -0.93 -4.73 -41.20
N GLU A 406 -0.09 -5.15 -40.25
CA GLU A 406 1.30 -4.72 -40.13
C GLU A 406 2.25 -5.91 -40.18
N PRO A 407 3.54 -5.72 -40.58
CA PRO A 407 4.57 -6.74 -40.50
C PRO A 407 4.82 -7.28 -39.10
N LEU A 408 5.24 -8.56 -38.96
CA LEU A 408 5.44 -9.23 -37.69
C LEU A 408 6.49 -8.56 -36.79
N ASP A 409 7.54 -8.00 -37.37
CA ASP A 409 8.57 -7.25 -36.63
C ASP A 409 8.01 -6.02 -35.92
N LEU A 410 7.06 -5.30 -36.50
CA LEU A 410 6.38 -4.19 -35.86
C LEU A 410 5.44 -4.66 -34.75
N ILE A 411 4.74 -5.77 -34.95
CA ILE A 411 3.93 -6.39 -33.89
C ILE A 411 4.82 -6.79 -32.70
N GLY A 412 6.02 -7.34 -33.00
CA GLY A 412 7.03 -7.72 -32.01
C GLY A 412 7.45 -6.57 -31.10
N ILE A 413 7.51 -5.34 -31.62
CA ILE A 413 7.85 -4.14 -30.83
C ILE A 413 6.79 -3.89 -29.75
N ASP A 414 5.49 -3.92 -30.09
CA ASP A 414 4.41 -3.68 -29.14
C ASP A 414 4.30 -4.82 -28.11
N VAL A 415 4.55 -6.07 -28.52
CA VAL A 415 4.62 -7.23 -27.62
C VAL A 415 5.79 -7.10 -26.63
N LYS A 416 6.96 -6.65 -27.11
CA LYS A 416 8.13 -6.39 -26.28
C LYS A 416 7.90 -5.25 -25.30
N GLU A 417 7.28 -4.14 -25.74
CA GLU A 417 6.89 -3.03 -24.86
C GLU A 417 5.94 -3.49 -23.75
N THR A 418 5.00 -4.39 -24.07
CA THR A 418 4.12 -5.02 -23.08
C THR A 418 4.92 -5.79 -22.05
N TRP A 419 5.87 -6.61 -22.49
CA TRP A 419 6.75 -7.40 -21.61
C TRP A 419 7.61 -6.52 -20.70
N ASP A 420 8.25 -5.49 -21.26
CA ASP A 420 9.11 -4.55 -20.52
C ASP A 420 8.31 -3.77 -19.47
N THR A 421 7.11 -3.31 -19.82
CA THR A 421 6.23 -2.58 -18.89
C THR A 421 5.76 -3.46 -17.73
N LEU A 422 5.50 -4.74 -17.98
CA LEU A 422 5.18 -5.69 -16.91
C LEU A 422 6.38 -5.93 -15.97
N GLY A 423 7.60 -5.94 -16.50
CA GLY A 423 8.82 -6.08 -15.71
C GLY A 423 9.09 -4.92 -14.75
N GLU A 424 8.53 -3.73 -15.00
CA GLU A 424 8.60 -2.63 -14.03
C GLU A 424 7.92 -2.98 -12.70
N ILE A 425 6.87 -3.83 -12.70
CA ILE A 425 6.15 -4.24 -11.49
C ILE A 425 7.03 -5.15 -10.63
N THR A 426 7.70 -6.11 -11.24
CA THR A 426 8.57 -7.06 -10.53
C THR A 426 9.92 -6.46 -10.18
N GLY A 427 10.33 -5.42 -10.89
CA GLY A 427 11.62 -4.75 -10.77
C GLY A 427 12.66 -5.21 -11.79
N GLU A 428 12.31 -6.12 -12.71
CA GLU A 428 13.24 -6.65 -13.72
C GLU A 428 13.67 -5.58 -14.74
N THR A 429 12.76 -4.67 -15.08
CA THR A 429 12.98 -3.55 -16.01
C THR A 429 12.78 -2.19 -15.35
N ALA A 430 12.63 -2.14 -14.02
CA ALA A 430 12.44 -0.90 -13.30
C ALA A 430 13.70 0.00 -13.38
N THR A 431 13.48 1.28 -13.63
CA THR A 431 14.57 2.27 -13.63
C THR A 431 15.11 2.51 -12.22
N GLU A 432 16.38 2.97 -12.13
CA GLU A 432 17.00 3.29 -10.84
C GLU A 432 16.17 4.34 -10.07
N THR A 433 15.59 5.32 -10.77
CA THR A 433 14.71 6.34 -10.19
C THR A 433 13.51 5.72 -9.48
N ILE A 434 12.81 4.76 -10.12
CA ILE A 434 11.66 4.06 -9.51
C ILE A 434 12.11 3.30 -8.25
N ILE A 435 13.24 2.61 -8.33
CA ILE A 435 13.81 1.86 -7.20
C ILE A 435 14.11 2.81 -6.04
N GLU A 436 14.76 3.94 -6.30
CA GLU A 436 15.09 4.93 -5.27
C GLU A 436 13.85 5.54 -4.62
N GLU A 437 12.84 5.91 -5.41
CA GLU A 437 11.57 6.46 -4.92
C GLU A 437 10.83 5.49 -3.98
N ILE A 438 10.83 4.19 -4.30
CA ILE A 438 10.20 3.17 -3.46
C ILE A 438 10.95 3.05 -2.12
N PHE A 439 12.28 2.90 -2.16
CA PHE A 439 13.05 2.72 -0.93
C PHE A 439 13.15 3.99 -0.07
N ALA A 440 12.98 5.18 -0.65
CA ALA A 440 12.89 6.44 0.10
C ALA A 440 11.67 6.51 1.04
N LYS A 441 10.61 5.72 0.78
CA LYS A 441 9.40 5.63 1.64
C LYS A 441 9.61 4.78 2.89
N PHE A 442 10.69 4.01 2.94
CA PHE A 442 10.99 3.14 4.08
C PHE A 442 11.61 3.91 5.25
N CYS A 443 11.52 3.33 6.44
CA CYS A 443 12.27 3.78 7.60
C CYS A 443 13.74 3.36 7.52
N VAL A 444 14.62 4.08 8.23
CA VAL A 444 16.00 3.65 8.46
C VAL A 444 15.96 2.39 9.32
N GLY A 445 16.75 1.37 8.96
CA GLY A 445 16.80 0.09 9.68
C GLY A 445 15.97 -1.04 9.02
N LYS A 446 15.31 -0.72 7.91
CA LYS A 446 14.57 -1.68 7.06
C LYS A 446 15.20 -1.79 5.67
#